data_8c57f42fbc3e60ee29a9eccdb6015291
#
_entry.id   8c57f42fbc3e60ee29a9eccdb6015291
#
_cell.length_a   1.000
_cell.length_b   1.000
_cell.length_c   1.000
_cell.angle_alpha   90.00
_cell.angle_beta   90.00
_cell.angle_gamma   90.00
#
_symmetry.space_group_name_H-M   'P 1'
#
loop_
_entity.id
_entity.type
_entity.pdbx_description
1 polymer ?
#
loop_
_entity_poly.entity_id
_entity_poly.type
_entity_poly.pdbx_seq_one_letter_code
_entity_poly.pdbx_strand_id
1 'polypeptide(L)'
;YKTKDDANRSNVMSAFFTPGSSAYVGNLNHVKKLICGHSYWTDGTWDGMRSVRKQVAQAATQYGVDVWQSEWSMQGDNYSNTEFVGYDNATEMDIAFYMSRVIHNDLTVAGVSSWSYWTSMDVARWGHKNRFLLISLVPGGGINDNNDNIEKEGTFQPTATLWVLGNYSLFIRPGYQR
;
A
#
# COMPACT_ATOMS: atom_id res chain seq x y z
N TYR A 1 -5.21 4.01 -6.28
CA TYR A 1 -4.55 4.98 -7.14
C TYR A 1 -4.70 4.57 -8.60
N LYS A 2 -5.27 5.43 -9.44
CA LYS A 2 -5.48 5.13 -10.84
C LYS A 2 -5.21 6.33 -11.71
N THR A 3 -4.74 6.05 -12.91
CA THR A 3 -4.65 7.06 -13.94
C THR A 3 -6.04 7.32 -14.54
N LYS A 4 -6.27 8.55 -14.99
CA LYS A 4 -7.51 8.97 -15.64
C LYS A 4 -7.87 8.17 -16.89
N ASP A 5 -6.91 7.44 -17.44
CA ASP A 5 -7.01 6.73 -18.71
C ASP A 5 -7.50 5.27 -18.56
N ASP A 6 -7.75 4.83 -17.33
CA ASP A 6 -8.36 3.53 -17.10
C ASP A 6 -9.89 3.64 -17.23
N ALA A 7 -10.38 3.50 -18.46
CA ALA A 7 -11.79 3.65 -18.80
C ALA A 7 -12.74 2.68 -18.06
N ASN A 8 -12.20 1.58 -17.54
CA ASN A 8 -12.99 0.58 -16.81
C ASN A 8 -13.09 0.85 -15.30
N ARG A 9 -12.46 1.91 -14.83
CA ARG A 9 -12.37 2.19 -13.40
C ARG A 9 -12.64 3.68 -13.18
N SER A 10 -13.87 3.96 -12.85
CA SER A 10 -14.35 5.33 -12.63
C SER A 10 -13.50 6.09 -11.62
N ASN A 11 -13.31 7.36 -11.87
CA ASN A 11 -12.80 8.31 -10.90
C ASN A 11 -13.81 8.45 -9.76
N VAL A 12 -13.61 7.68 -8.69
CA VAL A 12 -14.54 7.63 -7.55
C VAL A 12 -14.67 8.98 -6.84
N MET A 13 -13.62 9.80 -6.81
CA MET A 13 -13.71 11.14 -6.22
C MET A 13 -14.68 12.02 -7.02
N SER A 14 -14.57 12.00 -8.34
CA SER A 14 -15.49 12.73 -9.21
C SER A 14 -16.92 12.20 -9.06
N ALA A 15 -17.10 10.89 -9.08
CA ALA A 15 -18.42 10.27 -8.98
C ALA A 15 -19.12 10.62 -7.66
N PHE A 16 -18.40 10.56 -6.55
CA PHE A 16 -19.00 10.71 -5.22
C PHE A 16 -19.09 12.18 -4.75
N PHE A 17 -18.23 13.05 -5.26
CA PHE A 17 -18.12 14.40 -4.71
C PHE A 17 -18.40 15.53 -5.72
N THR A 18 -18.78 15.20 -6.97
CA THR A 18 -19.29 16.21 -7.90
C THR A 18 -20.80 16.40 -7.70
N PRO A 19 -21.27 17.59 -7.33
CA PRO A 19 -22.70 17.87 -7.27
C PRO A 19 -23.41 17.56 -8.60
N GLY A 20 -24.53 16.86 -8.54
CA GLY A 20 -25.27 16.44 -9.73
C GLY A 20 -24.85 15.09 -10.31
N SER A 21 -23.80 14.48 -9.83
CA SER A 21 -23.50 13.08 -10.13
C SER A 21 -24.58 12.16 -9.56
N SER A 22 -24.94 11.10 -10.27
CA SER A 22 -25.90 10.10 -9.78
C SER A 22 -25.42 9.35 -8.52
N ALA A 23 -24.11 9.36 -8.27
CA ALA A 23 -23.49 8.74 -7.11
C ALA A 23 -23.09 9.78 -6.04
N TYR A 24 -23.56 11.02 -6.12
CA TYR A 24 -23.15 12.09 -5.21
C TYR A 24 -23.51 11.79 -3.76
N VAL A 25 -22.49 11.77 -2.90
CA VAL A 25 -22.64 11.53 -1.45
C VAL A 25 -22.15 12.72 -0.60
N GLY A 26 -21.68 13.78 -1.23
CA GLY A 26 -21.02 14.90 -0.55
C GLY A 26 -21.94 15.75 0.35
N ASN A 27 -23.26 15.55 0.27
CA ASN A 27 -24.28 16.20 1.09
C ASN A 27 -24.91 15.28 2.14
N LEU A 28 -24.48 14.03 2.21
CA LEU A 28 -25.05 13.08 3.17
C LEU A 28 -24.49 13.34 4.58
N ASN A 29 -25.38 13.38 5.55
CA ASN A 29 -25.00 13.38 6.96
C ASN A 29 -24.33 12.04 7.31
N HIS A 30 -23.37 12.06 8.22
CA HIS A 30 -22.63 10.88 8.68
C HIS A 30 -21.70 10.23 7.64
N VAL A 31 -21.51 10.84 6.48
CA VAL A 31 -20.47 10.43 5.51
C VAL A 31 -19.27 11.36 5.68
N LYS A 32 -18.14 10.79 6.04
CA LYS A 32 -16.87 11.53 6.06
C LYS A 32 -16.37 11.71 4.63
N LYS A 33 -15.90 12.88 4.31
CA LYS A 33 -15.21 13.16 3.03
C LYS A 33 -13.83 12.53 3.03
N LEU A 34 -13.80 11.24 2.83
CA LEU A 34 -12.61 10.40 2.87
C LEU A 34 -12.70 9.35 1.76
N ILE A 35 -11.62 9.19 1.01
CA ILE A 35 -11.46 8.12 0.02
C ILE A 35 -10.32 7.20 0.47
N CYS A 36 -10.61 5.90 0.45
CA CYS A 36 -9.61 4.86 0.61
C CYS A 36 -9.16 4.33 -0.76
N GLY A 37 -7.88 4.07 -0.93
CA GLY A 37 -7.35 3.53 -2.17
C GLY A 37 -6.11 2.67 -1.94
N HIS A 38 -5.80 1.81 -2.91
CA HIS A 38 -4.61 0.97 -2.91
C HIS A 38 -3.56 1.56 -3.85
N SER A 39 -2.29 1.53 -3.45
CA SER A 39 -1.18 2.10 -4.24
C SER A 39 -0.57 1.11 -5.25
N TYR A 40 -1.23 -0.02 -5.50
CA TYR A 40 -0.73 -1.04 -6.41
C TYR A 40 -0.55 -0.56 -7.85
N TRP A 41 0.44 -1.11 -8.54
CA TRP A 41 0.77 -0.88 -9.95
C TRP A 41 1.02 0.58 -10.36
N THR A 42 1.25 1.44 -9.40
CA THR A 42 1.57 2.85 -9.62
C THR A 42 2.92 3.22 -9.02
N ASP A 43 3.74 2.23 -8.77
CA ASP A 43 4.98 2.27 -8.00
C ASP A 43 6.20 1.78 -8.80
N GLY A 44 6.07 1.55 -10.12
CA GLY A 44 7.12 0.97 -10.95
C GLY A 44 8.38 1.82 -11.07
N THR A 45 8.26 3.08 -11.46
CA THR A 45 9.37 4.03 -11.54
C THR A 45 9.21 5.16 -10.55
N TRP A 46 10.31 5.82 -10.16
CA TRP A 46 10.27 6.95 -9.26
C TRP A 46 9.39 8.10 -9.79
N ASP A 47 9.60 8.48 -11.03
CA ASP A 47 8.85 9.58 -11.65
C ASP A 47 7.38 9.21 -11.89
N GLY A 48 7.10 7.98 -12.33
CA GLY A 48 5.74 7.46 -12.49
C GLY A 48 5.00 7.44 -11.15
N MET A 49 5.64 6.93 -10.12
CA MET A 49 5.12 6.92 -8.76
C MET A 49 4.72 8.32 -8.29
N ARG A 50 5.62 9.28 -8.41
CA ARG A 50 5.39 10.68 -8.01
C ARG A 50 4.30 11.35 -8.85
N SER A 51 4.27 11.09 -10.15
CA SER A 51 3.26 11.65 -11.06
C SER A 51 1.85 11.25 -10.65
N VAL A 52 1.62 9.96 -10.40
CA VAL A 52 0.31 9.48 -9.94
C VAL A 52 -0.08 10.07 -8.60
N ARG A 53 0.85 10.15 -7.64
CA ARG A 53 0.58 10.73 -6.31
C ARG A 53 0.24 12.22 -6.37
N LYS A 54 0.88 12.97 -7.25
CA LYS A 54 0.50 14.37 -7.51
C LYS A 54 -0.94 14.49 -8.03
N GLN A 55 -1.34 13.60 -8.93
CA GLN A 55 -2.72 13.58 -9.43
C GLN A 55 -3.73 13.25 -8.32
N VAL A 56 -3.39 12.31 -7.43
CA VAL A 56 -4.22 12.00 -6.25
C VAL A 56 -4.36 13.22 -5.35
N ALA A 57 -3.26 13.90 -5.03
CA ALA A 57 -3.28 15.11 -4.19
C ALA A 57 -4.11 16.25 -4.83
N GLN A 58 -3.97 16.46 -6.14
CA GLN A 58 -4.75 17.45 -6.88
C GLN A 58 -6.25 17.14 -6.83
N ALA A 59 -6.63 15.89 -7.08
CA ALA A 59 -8.03 15.46 -7.00
C ALA A 59 -8.57 15.58 -5.58
N ALA A 60 -7.82 15.17 -4.58
CA ALA A 60 -8.19 15.29 -3.17
C ALA A 60 -8.46 16.76 -2.80
N THR A 61 -7.59 17.67 -3.21
CA THR A 61 -7.75 19.11 -3.00
C THR A 61 -8.98 19.65 -3.74
N GLN A 62 -9.17 19.26 -5.00
CA GLN A 62 -10.30 19.70 -5.83
C GLN A 62 -11.65 19.35 -5.20
N TYR A 63 -11.77 18.15 -4.63
CA TYR A 63 -13.02 17.66 -4.04
C TYR A 63 -13.11 17.88 -2.52
N GLY A 64 -12.08 18.40 -1.89
CA GLY A 64 -12.04 18.63 -0.45
C GLY A 64 -12.17 17.33 0.35
N VAL A 65 -11.46 16.28 -0.07
CA VAL A 65 -11.51 14.95 0.54
C VAL A 65 -10.16 14.57 1.13
N ASP A 66 -10.18 13.84 2.23
CA ASP A 66 -9.02 13.15 2.77
C ASP A 66 -8.73 11.88 1.95
N VAL A 67 -7.49 11.43 1.96
CA VAL A 67 -7.10 10.17 1.31
C VAL A 67 -6.37 9.27 2.29
N TRP A 68 -6.78 8.02 2.35
CA TRP A 68 -6.06 6.93 3.00
C TRP A 68 -5.52 5.96 1.96
N GLN A 69 -4.28 5.58 2.11
CA GLN A 69 -3.75 4.40 1.44
C GLN A 69 -4.07 3.20 2.35
N SER A 70 -5.04 2.40 1.92
CA SER A 70 -5.65 1.37 2.78
C SER A 70 -5.07 -0.03 2.55
N GLU A 71 -4.30 -0.24 1.48
CA GLU A 71 -3.65 -1.51 1.24
C GLU A 71 -2.49 -1.39 0.26
N TRP A 72 -1.35 -1.91 0.65
CA TRP A 72 -0.22 -2.12 -0.24
C TRP A 72 0.64 -3.29 0.23
N SER A 73 1.10 -4.09 -0.72
CA SER A 73 2.22 -5.00 -0.63
C SER A 73 2.89 -5.07 -2.00
N MET A 74 4.05 -5.66 -2.10
CA MET A 74 4.77 -5.73 -3.37
C MET A 74 4.17 -6.79 -4.28
N GLN A 75 3.32 -6.39 -5.24
CA GLN A 75 2.59 -7.30 -6.13
C GLN A 75 3.40 -7.79 -7.34
N GLY A 76 4.40 -7.03 -7.78
CA GLY A 76 4.96 -7.23 -9.10
C GLY A 76 6.02 -8.31 -9.21
N ASP A 77 5.79 -9.24 -10.09
CA ASP A 77 6.82 -10.12 -10.62
C ASP A 77 7.54 -9.49 -11.83
N ASN A 78 6.91 -8.51 -12.46
CA ASN A 78 7.35 -7.83 -13.68
C ASN A 78 7.36 -6.30 -13.52
N TYR A 79 8.20 -5.80 -12.67
CA TYR A 79 8.53 -4.37 -12.70
C TYR A 79 9.58 -4.12 -13.80
N SER A 80 9.24 -4.46 -15.06
CA SER A 80 10.18 -4.44 -16.19
C SER A 80 10.77 -3.06 -16.52
N ASN A 81 10.15 -2.01 -16.02
CA ASN A 81 10.60 -0.62 -16.17
C ASN A 81 10.90 0.02 -14.82
N THR A 82 11.35 -0.77 -13.85
CA THR A 82 11.55 -0.30 -12.49
C THR A 82 13.01 0.02 -12.23
N GLU A 83 13.22 0.91 -11.32
CA GLU A 83 14.53 1.14 -10.72
C GLU A 83 14.82 0.09 -9.62
N PHE A 84 14.05 -0.98 -9.60
CA PHE A 84 14.18 -2.09 -8.68
C PHE A 84 15.05 -3.19 -9.31
N VAL A 85 15.88 -3.84 -8.52
CA VAL A 85 16.86 -4.83 -8.98
C VAL A 85 16.27 -6.09 -9.64
N GLY A 86 14.95 -6.18 -9.72
CA GLY A 86 14.23 -7.36 -10.18
C GLY A 86 14.01 -8.35 -9.04
N TYR A 87 12.89 -9.05 -9.13
CA TYR A 87 12.40 -9.88 -8.04
C TYR A 87 13.33 -11.00 -7.66
N ASP A 88 13.88 -11.69 -8.65
CA ASP A 88 14.76 -12.86 -8.43
C ASP A 88 16.07 -12.48 -7.74
N ASN A 89 16.53 -11.25 -7.96
CA ASN A 89 17.79 -10.75 -7.39
C ASN A 89 17.60 -9.93 -6.10
N ALA A 90 16.37 -9.56 -5.76
CA ALA A 90 16.10 -8.74 -4.59
C ALA A 90 16.31 -9.51 -3.29
N THR A 91 16.90 -8.85 -2.33
CA THR A 91 16.90 -9.29 -0.92
C THR A 91 15.62 -8.84 -0.22
N GLU A 92 15.35 -9.36 0.97
CA GLU A 92 14.24 -8.84 1.81
C GLU A 92 14.42 -7.34 2.14
N MET A 93 15.67 -6.89 2.28
CA MET A 93 15.96 -5.48 2.53
C MET A 93 15.67 -4.60 1.31
N ASP A 94 15.94 -5.08 0.10
CA ASP A 94 15.57 -4.36 -1.13
C ASP A 94 14.05 -4.16 -1.21
N ILE A 95 13.27 -5.19 -0.86
CA ILE A 95 11.80 -5.13 -0.79
C ILE A 95 11.35 -4.10 0.26
N ALA A 96 11.98 -4.10 1.42
CA ALA A 96 11.67 -3.18 2.50
C ALA A 96 11.99 -1.71 2.14
N PHE A 97 13.12 -1.46 1.49
CA PHE A 97 13.45 -0.14 0.98
C PHE A 97 12.51 0.32 -0.15
N TYR A 98 12.08 -0.62 -1.00
CA TYR A 98 11.08 -0.31 -2.00
C TYR A 98 9.75 0.12 -1.35
N MET A 99 9.29 -0.62 -0.34
CA MET A 99 8.14 -0.21 0.48
C MET A 99 8.33 1.19 1.08
N SER A 100 9.51 1.47 1.61
CA SER A 100 9.84 2.81 2.14
C SER A 100 9.65 3.91 1.10
N ARG A 101 10.05 3.68 -0.16
CA ARG A 101 9.81 4.64 -1.27
C ARG A 101 8.32 4.89 -1.51
N VAL A 102 7.52 3.82 -1.44
CA VAL A 102 6.05 3.93 -1.60
C VAL A 102 5.45 4.72 -0.44
N ILE A 103 5.76 4.36 0.81
CA ILE A 103 5.27 5.07 2.01
C ILE A 103 5.66 6.55 1.94
N HIS A 104 6.93 6.84 1.64
CA HIS A 104 7.41 8.21 1.53
C HIS A 104 6.61 9.04 0.52
N ASN A 105 6.38 8.51 -0.67
CA ASN A 105 5.64 9.23 -1.70
C ASN A 105 4.14 9.32 -1.40
N ASP A 106 3.54 8.29 -0.81
CA ASP A 106 2.15 8.34 -0.37
C ASP A 106 1.94 9.43 0.69
N LEU A 107 2.82 9.48 1.69
CA LEU A 107 2.74 10.49 2.75
C LEU A 107 3.08 11.90 2.26
N THR A 108 4.15 12.08 1.47
CA THR A 108 4.70 13.41 1.17
C THR A 108 4.17 14.01 -0.12
N VAL A 109 3.75 13.20 -1.09
CA VAL A 109 3.29 13.65 -2.41
C VAL A 109 1.79 13.49 -2.57
N ALA A 110 1.23 12.31 -2.26
CA ALA A 110 -0.22 12.10 -2.29
C ALA A 110 -0.93 12.78 -1.11
N GLY A 111 -0.23 12.99 -0.02
CA GLY A 111 -0.80 13.62 1.17
C GLY A 111 -1.71 12.71 1.97
N VAL A 112 -1.53 11.39 1.89
CA VAL A 112 -2.37 10.46 2.67
C VAL A 112 -2.18 10.68 4.16
N SER A 113 -3.27 10.54 4.90
CA SER A 113 -3.31 10.68 6.36
C SER A 113 -3.33 9.34 7.10
N SER A 114 -3.40 8.24 6.38
CA SER A 114 -3.26 6.87 6.89
C SER A 114 -2.60 5.99 5.84
N TRP A 115 -1.80 5.02 6.29
CA TRP A 115 -1.13 4.06 5.43
C TRP A 115 -1.21 2.66 6.04
N SER A 116 -1.65 1.68 5.25
CA SER A 116 -1.83 0.30 5.70
C SER A 116 -1.13 -0.68 4.78
N TYR A 117 -0.60 -1.73 5.38
CA TYR A 117 0.11 -2.81 4.69
C TYR A 117 -0.77 -4.08 4.64
N TRP A 118 -0.67 -4.82 3.57
CA TRP A 118 -1.24 -6.15 3.45
C TRP A 118 -0.12 -7.18 3.29
N THR A 119 0.10 -8.09 4.23
CA THR A 119 -0.64 -8.32 5.47
C THR A 119 0.31 -8.41 6.64
N SER A 120 -0.20 -8.27 7.85
CA SER A 120 0.65 -8.25 9.04
C SER A 120 1.34 -9.60 9.29
N MET A 121 0.60 -10.71 9.14
CA MET A 121 1.08 -12.00 9.57
C MET A 121 0.40 -13.13 8.80
N ASP A 122 1.17 -14.04 8.24
CA ASP A 122 0.70 -15.26 7.57
C ASP A 122 1.85 -16.24 7.40
N VAL A 123 1.55 -17.43 6.91
CA VAL A 123 2.54 -18.41 6.48
C VAL A 123 3.18 -17.99 5.15
N ALA A 124 4.47 -18.18 5.00
CA ALA A 124 5.29 -17.70 3.86
C ALA A 124 4.98 -18.41 2.51
N ARG A 125 3.78 -18.92 2.33
CA ARG A 125 3.35 -19.65 1.11
C ARG A 125 2.97 -18.75 -0.06
N TRP A 126 2.71 -17.47 0.18
CA TRP A 126 2.08 -16.58 -0.79
C TRP A 126 3.03 -15.75 -1.62
N GLY A 127 4.30 -15.83 -1.39
CA GLY A 127 5.23 -15.05 -2.16
C GLY A 127 6.68 -15.21 -1.76
N HIS A 128 7.55 -15.09 -2.75
CA HIS A 128 8.99 -15.15 -2.51
C HIS A 128 9.43 -14.07 -1.52
N LYS A 129 10.40 -14.41 -0.67
CA LYS A 129 11.12 -13.47 0.20
C LYS A 129 10.20 -12.67 1.12
N ASN A 130 9.10 -13.30 1.55
CA ASN A 130 8.15 -12.71 2.50
C ASN A 130 7.56 -11.34 2.08
N ARG A 131 7.49 -11.08 0.78
CA ARG A 131 7.07 -9.77 0.23
C ARG A 131 5.70 -9.27 0.66
N PHE A 132 4.84 -10.17 1.14
CA PHE A 132 3.48 -9.85 1.59
C PHE A 132 3.35 -9.82 3.11
N LEU A 133 4.41 -10.10 3.85
CA LEU A 133 4.35 -10.31 5.28
C LEU A 133 5.20 -9.31 6.05
N LEU A 134 4.68 -8.82 7.16
CA LEU A 134 5.49 -8.15 8.18
C LEU A 134 6.10 -9.17 9.13
N ILE A 135 5.33 -10.23 9.44
CA ILE A 135 5.77 -11.35 10.26
C ILE A 135 5.45 -12.64 9.52
N SER A 136 6.46 -13.45 9.27
CA SER A 136 6.32 -14.77 8.68
C SER A 136 6.09 -15.80 9.77
N LEU A 137 5.03 -16.57 9.64
CA LEU A 137 4.77 -17.74 10.49
C LEU A 137 5.40 -18.97 9.85
N VAL A 138 6.16 -19.71 10.63
CA VAL A 138 6.79 -20.97 10.21
C VAL A 138 6.17 -22.12 11.00
N PRO A 139 5.29 -22.92 10.38
CA PRO A 139 4.71 -24.11 11.03
C PRO A 139 5.75 -25.09 11.52
N GLY A 140 5.43 -25.88 12.53
CA GLY A 140 6.33 -26.90 13.10
C GLY A 140 6.84 -27.94 12.10
N GLY A 141 6.03 -28.26 11.06
CA GLY A 141 6.43 -29.10 9.91
C GLY A 141 7.24 -28.37 8.81
N GLY A 142 7.55 -27.09 9.00
CA GLY A 142 8.28 -26.25 8.04
C GLY A 142 7.36 -25.56 7.03
N ILE A 143 7.95 -24.68 6.19
CA ILE A 143 7.21 -23.80 5.24
C ILE A 143 6.46 -24.59 4.15
N ASN A 144 6.84 -25.84 3.90
CA ASN A 144 6.18 -26.71 2.92
C ASN A 144 5.07 -27.58 3.55
N ASP A 145 4.82 -27.41 4.82
CA ASP A 145 3.70 -28.09 5.47
C ASP A 145 2.39 -27.45 4.99
N ASN A 146 1.65 -28.20 4.18
CA ASN A 146 0.32 -27.82 3.73
C ASN A 146 -0.72 -27.89 4.87
N ASN A 147 -0.29 -28.26 6.05
CA ASN A 147 -1.13 -28.33 7.22
C ASN A 147 -1.26 -26.93 7.81
N ASP A 148 -2.44 -26.36 7.77
CA ASP A 148 -2.77 -25.08 8.41
C ASP A 148 -2.69 -25.12 9.95
N ASN A 149 -2.06 -26.15 10.52
CA ASN A 149 -1.89 -26.37 11.95
C ASN A 149 -0.76 -25.51 12.57
N ILE A 150 -0.71 -24.23 12.19
CA ILE A 150 0.07 -23.21 12.94
C ILE A 150 -0.43 -23.05 14.39
N GLU A 151 -1.59 -23.59 14.70
CA GLU A 151 -2.21 -23.53 16.01
C GLU A 151 -1.50 -24.38 17.08
N LYS A 152 -0.67 -25.35 16.69
CA LYS A 152 -0.09 -26.30 17.62
C LYS A 152 1.39 -26.09 17.88
N GLU A 153 2.15 -25.84 16.83
CA GLU A 153 3.61 -25.71 16.92
C GLU A 153 4.11 -24.81 15.78
N GLY A 154 5.10 -23.99 16.08
CA GLY A 154 5.71 -23.15 15.09
C GLY A 154 6.55 -22.03 15.68
N THR A 155 7.17 -21.29 14.80
CA THR A 155 7.92 -20.08 15.14
C THR A 155 7.44 -18.92 14.29
N PHE A 156 7.85 -17.71 14.64
CA PHE A 156 7.62 -16.52 13.84
C PHE A 156 8.95 -15.83 13.54
N GLN A 157 9.01 -15.18 12.40
CA GLN A 157 10.18 -14.42 11.96
C GLN A 157 9.74 -13.02 11.53
N PRO A 158 10.28 -11.96 12.16
CA PRO A 158 10.06 -10.60 11.69
C PRO A 158 10.80 -10.40 10.36
N THR A 159 10.15 -9.74 9.43
CA THR A 159 10.74 -9.41 8.14
C THR A 159 11.40 -8.03 8.14
N ALA A 160 12.22 -7.73 7.13
CA ALA A 160 12.79 -6.40 6.96
C ALA A 160 11.71 -5.32 6.78
N THR A 161 10.58 -5.66 6.15
CA THR A 161 9.43 -4.76 5.98
C THR A 161 8.80 -4.35 7.30
N LEU A 162 8.74 -5.26 8.29
CA LEU A 162 8.25 -4.93 9.63
C LEU A 162 9.10 -3.82 10.26
N TRP A 163 10.41 -3.92 10.15
CA TRP A 163 11.31 -2.94 10.76
C TRP A 163 11.24 -1.58 10.07
N VAL A 164 11.14 -1.57 8.75
CA VAL A 164 10.95 -0.31 7.99
C VAL A 164 9.62 0.34 8.34
N LEU A 165 8.50 -0.40 8.34
CA LEU A 165 7.21 0.13 8.76
C LEU A 165 7.24 0.59 10.22
N GLY A 166 7.93 -0.16 11.08
CA GLY A 166 8.13 0.19 12.48
C GLY A 166 8.80 1.55 12.66
N ASN A 167 9.81 1.88 11.85
CA ASN A 167 10.43 3.21 11.89
C ASN A 167 9.43 4.31 11.50
N TYR A 168 8.64 4.12 10.44
CA TYR A 168 7.61 5.09 10.10
C TYR A 168 6.59 5.28 11.24
N SER A 169 6.06 4.20 11.78
CA SER A 169 5.06 4.28 12.84
C SER A 169 5.61 4.78 14.19
N LEU A 170 6.89 4.61 14.44
CA LEU A 170 7.55 5.15 15.64
C LEU A 170 7.75 6.67 15.55
N PHE A 171 8.21 7.16 14.40
CA PHE A 171 8.67 8.54 14.25
C PHE A 171 7.64 9.47 13.60
N ILE A 172 6.60 8.95 12.95
CA ILE A 172 5.54 9.75 12.35
C ILE A 172 4.26 9.53 13.14
N ARG A 173 3.93 10.49 14.00
CA ARG A 173 2.78 10.42 14.90
C ARG A 173 1.67 11.36 14.45
N PRO A 174 0.40 11.10 14.86
CA PRO A 174 -0.69 12.04 14.64
C PRO A 174 -0.34 13.45 15.11
N GLY A 175 -0.63 14.44 14.28
CA GLY A 175 -0.30 15.84 14.57
C GLY A 175 1.08 16.31 14.11
N TYR A 176 1.93 15.44 13.63
CA TYR A 176 3.21 15.84 13.03
C TYR A 176 2.96 16.51 11.68
N GLN A 177 3.66 17.63 11.47
CA GLN A 177 3.64 18.35 10.18
C GLN A 177 4.75 17.81 9.26
N ARG A 178 4.48 17.88 7.98
CA ARG A 178 5.38 17.49 6.89
C ARG A 178 6.08 18.70 6.32
#